data_0dd267e22aa977a9df13102ad7b456b9
#
_entry.id   0dd267e22aa977a9df13102ad7b456b9
#
_cell.length_a   1.000
_cell.length_b   1.000
_cell.length_c   1.000
_cell.angle_alpha   90.00
_cell.angle_beta   90.00
_cell.angle_gamma   90.00
#
_symmetry.space_group_name_H-M   'P 1'
#
loop_
_entity.id
_entity.type
_entity.pdbx_description
1 polymer ?
#
loop_
_entity_poly.entity_id
_entity_poly.type
_entity_poly.pdbx_seq_one_letter_code
_entity_poly.pdbx_strand_id
1 'polypeptide(L)'
;MYKIIVNDKVVDLIRNPRFVRFLPNGNITLTDASSAHGFIGSNRTIYSFTQIPNKNYTIASIEKLYSETEFNRLQGLLNSNLEVSADETALASAKSAMITRLSNICKNKITTGFAIVLSDGKTYNFKLTTEDQLNLMSIEGQLNAGAETFIYHATNQPCKFYSKEDMLKIISAFKRYTLYHTTYFNVAKQYINSLTNIEKVNRFTYGTDVSDTVGDIVIKQILKNGGNL
;
A
#
# COMPACT_ATOMS: atom_id res chain seq x y z
N MET A 1 11.73 10.61 6.54
CA MET A 1 12.33 9.71 7.53
C MET A 1 13.45 8.92 6.86
N TYR A 2 14.53 8.65 7.58
CA TYR A 2 15.71 7.99 7.02
C TYR A 2 16.34 7.07 8.05
N LYS A 3 16.97 5.98 7.58
CA LYS A 3 17.84 5.10 8.35
C LYS A 3 19.29 5.38 8.00
N ILE A 4 20.17 5.30 8.99
CA ILE A 4 21.61 5.47 8.84
C ILE A 4 22.24 4.09 8.97
N ILE A 5 23.10 3.73 8.02
CA ILE A 5 23.69 2.41 7.88
C ILE A 5 25.20 2.53 7.96
N VAL A 6 25.81 1.75 8.85
CA VAL A 6 27.24 1.59 9.02
C VAL A 6 27.57 0.09 9.00
N ASN A 7 28.48 -0.34 8.13
CA ASN A 7 28.85 -1.75 7.99
C ASN A 7 27.63 -2.69 7.91
N ASP A 8 26.69 -2.36 7.01
CA ASP A 8 25.45 -3.11 6.76
C ASP A 8 24.47 -3.22 7.95
N LYS A 9 24.68 -2.44 9.01
CA LYS A 9 23.79 -2.36 10.16
C LYS A 9 23.14 -1.00 10.25
N VAL A 10 21.85 -0.97 10.58
CA VAL A 10 21.15 0.28 10.91
C VAL A 10 21.61 0.71 12.31
N VAL A 11 22.20 1.88 12.39
CA VAL A 11 22.77 2.41 13.64
C VAL A 11 22.00 3.59 14.20
N ASP A 12 21.21 4.28 13.36
CA ASP A 12 20.45 5.47 13.78
C ASP A 12 19.27 5.73 12.83
N LEU A 13 18.30 6.52 13.29
CA LEU A 13 17.11 6.95 12.54
C LEU A 13 16.92 8.44 12.67
N ILE A 14 16.67 9.12 11.55
CA ILE A 14 16.39 10.56 11.55
C ILE A 14 15.18 10.90 10.69
N ARG A 15 14.37 11.85 11.14
CA ARG A 15 13.20 12.30 10.37
C ARG A 15 13.58 13.28 9.27
N ASN A 16 14.44 14.24 9.59
CA ASN A 16 14.89 15.30 8.69
C ASN A 16 16.41 15.37 8.70
N PRO A 17 17.09 14.80 7.70
CA PRO A 17 18.55 14.82 7.64
C PRO A 17 19.06 16.26 7.45
N ARG A 18 20.12 16.59 8.16
CA ARG A 18 20.90 17.82 7.96
C ARG A 18 22.19 17.45 7.28
N PHE A 19 22.32 17.79 6.01
CA PHE A 19 23.50 17.49 5.22
C PHE A 19 24.62 18.48 5.47
N VAL A 20 25.86 17.99 5.37
CA VAL A 20 27.06 18.77 5.64
C VAL A 20 28.09 18.62 4.53
N ARG A 21 28.86 19.72 4.33
CA ARG A 21 30.01 19.76 3.46
C ARG A 21 31.26 20.04 4.30
N PHE A 22 32.31 19.27 4.09
CA PHE A 22 33.60 19.47 4.71
C PHE A 22 34.41 20.46 3.87
N LEU A 23 34.92 21.51 4.49
CA LEU A 23 35.71 22.54 3.84
C LEU A 23 37.23 22.23 3.94
N PRO A 24 38.07 22.75 3.01
CA PRO A 24 39.51 22.52 3.04
C PRO A 24 40.23 22.99 4.32
N ASN A 25 39.67 24.02 5.00
CA ASN A 25 40.17 24.52 6.28
C ASN A 25 39.78 23.64 7.48
N GLY A 26 39.09 22.49 7.26
CA GLY A 26 38.64 21.58 8.28
C GLY A 26 37.32 21.94 8.92
N ASN A 27 36.68 23.05 8.54
CA ASN A 27 35.35 23.44 9.01
C ASN A 27 34.25 22.64 8.32
N ILE A 28 33.07 22.65 8.94
CA ILE A 28 31.86 22.00 8.43
C ILE A 28 30.80 23.06 8.21
N THR A 29 30.12 23.01 7.06
CA THR A 29 28.99 23.86 6.75
C THR A 29 27.77 23.03 6.36
N LEU A 30 26.57 23.54 6.62
CA LEU A 30 25.33 22.94 6.15
C LEU A 30 25.20 23.13 4.65
N THR A 31 24.63 22.15 3.98
CA THR A 31 24.44 22.17 2.52
C THR A 31 23.19 21.39 2.13
N ASP A 32 22.81 21.41 0.86
CA ASP A 32 21.81 20.50 0.30
C ASP A 32 22.36 19.08 0.10
N ALA A 33 21.48 18.12 -0.19
CA ALA A 33 21.86 16.72 -0.37
C ALA A 33 22.77 16.49 -1.59
N SER A 34 22.64 17.31 -2.65
CA SER A 34 23.39 17.15 -3.89
C SER A 34 24.87 17.52 -3.76
N SER A 35 25.17 18.42 -2.81
CA SER A 35 26.52 18.93 -2.54
C SER A 35 27.12 18.37 -1.24
N ALA A 36 26.45 17.39 -0.62
CA ALA A 36 26.83 16.87 0.67
C ALA A 36 28.02 15.90 0.61
N HIS A 37 28.90 16.03 1.57
CA HIS A 37 29.96 15.05 1.85
C HIS A 37 29.61 14.13 3.02
N GLY A 38 28.53 14.44 3.76
CA GLY A 38 28.05 13.70 4.92
C GLY A 38 26.78 14.31 5.50
N PHE A 39 26.41 13.89 6.69
CA PHE A 39 25.18 14.33 7.37
C PHE A 39 25.30 14.22 8.90
N ILE A 40 24.35 14.80 9.62
CA ILE A 40 24.29 14.80 11.08
C ILE A 40 23.19 13.81 11.51
N GLY A 41 23.56 12.82 12.34
CA GLY A 41 22.66 11.86 12.98
C GLY A 41 21.79 12.46 14.08
N SER A 42 20.94 11.62 14.70
CA SER A 42 19.97 12.04 15.72
C SER A 42 20.64 12.61 16.99
N ASN A 43 21.76 12.02 17.38
CA ASN A 43 22.56 12.40 18.56
C ASN A 43 23.65 13.43 18.24
N ARG A 44 23.56 14.15 17.11
CA ARG A 44 24.55 15.11 16.58
C ARG A 44 25.87 14.48 16.12
N THR A 45 25.95 13.15 16.01
CA THR A 45 27.09 12.49 15.38
C THR A 45 27.19 12.88 13.92
N ILE A 46 28.40 13.20 13.47
CA ILE A 46 28.66 13.54 12.08
C ILE A 46 29.13 12.28 11.36
N TYR A 47 28.42 11.90 10.32
CA TYR A 47 28.75 10.80 9.41
C TYR A 47 29.29 11.35 8.10
N SER A 48 30.19 10.61 7.47
CA SER A 48 30.71 10.93 6.15
C SER A 48 30.26 9.87 5.14
N PHE A 49 30.03 10.25 3.89
CA PHE A 49 29.75 9.29 2.82
C PHE A 49 31.00 8.54 2.36
N THR A 50 32.16 9.15 2.53
CA THR A 50 33.46 8.59 2.13
C THR A 50 34.54 8.90 3.16
N GLN A 51 35.68 8.25 3.07
CA GLN A 51 36.84 8.57 3.90
C GLN A 51 37.27 10.02 3.64
N ILE A 52 37.39 10.79 4.72
CA ILE A 52 37.90 12.17 4.67
C ILE A 52 39.37 12.16 5.15
N PRO A 53 40.32 12.65 4.35
CA PRO A 53 41.72 12.71 4.74
C PRO A 53 41.91 13.41 6.10
N ASN A 54 42.72 12.80 6.97
CA ASN A 54 43.07 13.31 8.31
C ASN A 54 41.86 13.56 9.25
N LYS A 55 40.74 12.88 9.03
CA LYS A 55 39.54 12.92 9.90
C LYS A 55 38.99 11.53 10.13
N ASN A 56 38.59 11.26 11.37
CA ASN A 56 38.02 9.96 11.80
C ASN A 56 36.49 10.05 11.89
N TYR A 57 35.81 10.41 10.80
CA TYR A 57 34.37 10.31 10.74
C TYR A 57 33.95 8.88 10.41
N THR A 58 32.86 8.42 11.03
CA THR A 58 32.26 7.14 10.69
C THR A 58 31.67 7.23 9.27
N ILE A 59 32.10 6.30 8.40
CA ILE A 59 31.53 6.20 7.06
C ILE A 59 30.15 5.56 7.18
N ALA A 60 29.14 6.21 6.64
CA ALA A 60 27.76 5.74 6.66
C ALA A 60 27.02 6.08 5.38
N SER A 61 26.05 5.28 5.02
CA SER A 61 25.02 5.60 4.05
C SER A 61 23.74 6.05 4.73
N ILE A 62 22.88 6.75 3.98
CA ILE A 62 21.57 7.20 4.44
C ILE A 62 20.52 6.76 3.43
N GLU A 63 19.48 6.07 3.88
CA GLU A 63 18.40 5.59 3.05
C GLU A 63 17.04 6.08 3.52
N LYS A 64 16.18 6.43 2.57
CA LYS A 64 14.84 6.96 2.85
C LYS A 64 13.90 5.84 3.30
N LEU A 65 13.16 6.10 4.36
CA LEU A 65 12.03 5.29 4.83
C LEU A 65 10.71 5.95 4.42
N TYR A 66 9.81 5.16 3.88
CA TYR A 66 8.52 5.64 3.35
C TYR A 66 7.35 5.34 4.29
N SER A 67 7.58 4.61 5.38
CA SER A 67 6.55 4.18 6.33
C SER A 67 6.89 4.62 7.75
N GLU A 68 5.94 5.28 8.40
CA GLU A 68 6.00 5.62 9.83
C GLU A 68 6.03 4.35 10.70
N THR A 69 5.27 3.33 10.32
CA THR A 69 5.24 2.05 11.01
C THR A 69 6.63 1.39 11.01
N GLU A 70 7.32 1.42 9.87
CA GLU A 70 8.66 0.86 9.75
C GLU A 70 9.70 1.69 10.54
N PHE A 71 9.58 3.02 10.51
CA PHE A 71 10.42 3.89 11.33
C PHE A 71 10.27 3.56 12.82
N ASN A 72 9.04 3.42 13.32
CA ASN A 72 8.77 3.12 14.72
C ASN A 72 9.24 1.70 15.11
N ARG A 73 9.08 0.71 14.21
CA ARG A 73 9.60 -0.66 14.41
C ARG A 73 11.12 -0.66 14.58
N LEU A 74 11.84 0.01 13.68
CA LEU A 74 13.29 0.12 13.75
C LEU A 74 13.76 0.86 15.00
N GLN A 75 13.06 1.94 15.37
CA GLN A 75 13.35 2.69 16.59
C GLN A 75 13.22 1.80 17.84
N GLY A 76 12.19 0.94 17.87
CA GLY A 76 12.00 -0.03 18.94
C GLY A 76 13.17 -1.03 19.03
N LEU A 77 13.63 -1.55 17.89
CA LEU A 77 14.77 -2.49 17.83
C LEU A 77 16.06 -1.82 18.29
N LEU A 78 16.37 -0.61 17.79
CA LEU A 78 17.56 0.14 18.21
C LEU A 78 17.55 0.47 19.70
N ASN A 79 16.40 0.85 20.24
CA ASN A 79 16.23 1.14 21.67
C ASN A 79 16.45 -0.12 22.55
N SER A 80 16.21 -1.31 21.98
CA SER A 80 16.44 -2.60 22.66
C SER A 80 17.86 -3.15 22.44
N ASN A 81 18.78 -2.36 21.86
CA ASN A 81 20.13 -2.77 21.47
C ASN A 81 20.20 -4.02 20.58
N LEU A 82 19.17 -4.27 19.79
CA LEU A 82 19.15 -5.34 18.80
C LEU A 82 19.83 -4.88 17.51
N GLU A 83 20.74 -5.72 17.01
CA GLU A 83 21.35 -5.46 15.70
C GLU A 83 20.31 -5.60 14.58
N VAL A 84 20.30 -4.67 13.66
CA VAL A 84 19.35 -4.64 12.55
C VAL A 84 20.12 -4.62 11.23
N SER A 85 19.95 -5.67 10.43
CA SER A 85 20.56 -5.76 9.10
C SER A 85 19.93 -4.74 8.15
N ALA A 86 20.75 -4.11 7.31
CA ALA A 86 20.29 -3.20 6.27
C ALA A 86 19.39 -3.91 5.24
N ASP A 87 19.69 -5.15 4.90
CA ASP A 87 18.91 -5.95 3.94
C ASP A 87 17.53 -6.33 4.50
N GLU A 88 17.44 -6.69 5.77
CA GLU A 88 16.16 -6.97 6.44
C GLU A 88 15.28 -5.72 6.48
N THR A 89 15.87 -4.55 6.72
CA THR A 89 15.11 -3.28 6.72
C THR A 89 14.69 -2.87 5.32
N ALA A 90 15.51 -3.11 4.30
CA ALA A 90 15.16 -2.85 2.91
C ALA A 90 13.98 -3.73 2.48
N LEU A 91 13.99 -5.02 2.82
CA LEU A 91 12.89 -5.94 2.53
C LEU A 91 11.60 -5.51 3.25
N ALA A 92 11.66 -5.19 4.55
CA ALA A 92 10.49 -4.76 5.33
C ALA A 92 9.89 -3.46 4.79
N SER A 93 10.75 -2.50 4.41
CA SER A 93 10.32 -1.23 3.79
C SER A 93 9.65 -1.47 2.44
N ALA A 94 10.21 -2.33 1.58
CA ALA A 94 9.64 -2.69 0.29
C ALA A 94 8.26 -3.36 0.45
N LYS A 95 8.11 -4.29 1.40
CA LYS A 95 6.82 -4.93 1.73
C LYS A 95 5.77 -3.89 2.15
N SER A 96 6.11 -2.99 3.07
CA SER A 96 5.21 -1.95 3.55
C SER A 96 4.76 -1.02 2.42
N ALA A 97 5.69 -0.56 1.58
CA ALA A 97 5.38 0.27 0.42
C ALA A 97 4.46 -0.44 -0.58
N MET A 98 4.74 -1.73 -0.87
CA MET A 98 3.92 -2.54 -1.77
C MET A 98 2.50 -2.74 -1.22
N ILE A 99 2.35 -3.09 0.06
CA ILE A 99 1.04 -3.27 0.69
C ILE A 99 0.22 -1.97 0.64
N THR A 100 0.84 -0.83 0.92
CA THR A 100 0.19 0.49 0.80
C THR A 100 -0.28 0.76 -0.63
N ARG A 101 0.57 0.46 -1.63
CA ARG A 101 0.21 0.58 -3.05
C ARG A 101 -0.97 -0.31 -3.42
N LEU A 102 -0.96 -1.58 -3.00
CA LEU A 102 -2.04 -2.55 -3.27
C LEU A 102 -3.35 -2.12 -2.58
N SER A 103 -3.29 -1.59 -1.36
CA SER A 103 -4.45 -1.05 -0.64
C SER A 103 -5.11 0.09 -1.42
N ASN A 104 -4.31 1.03 -1.92
CA ASN A 104 -4.80 2.15 -2.72
C ASN A 104 -5.42 1.68 -4.04
N ILE A 105 -4.80 0.71 -4.72
CA ILE A 105 -5.36 0.13 -5.94
C ILE A 105 -6.67 -0.60 -5.65
N CYS A 106 -6.75 -1.40 -4.59
CA CYS A 106 -7.97 -2.09 -4.17
C CYS A 106 -9.10 -1.08 -3.91
N LYS A 107 -8.84 -0.05 -3.12
CA LYS A 107 -9.80 1.03 -2.84
C LYS A 107 -10.27 1.70 -4.13
N ASN A 108 -9.35 2.05 -5.03
CA ASN A 108 -9.69 2.67 -6.30
C ASN A 108 -10.52 1.74 -7.20
N LYS A 109 -10.17 0.45 -7.27
CA LYS A 109 -10.97 -0.54 -8.02
C LYS A 109 -12.39 -0.60 -7.49
N ILE A 110 -12.57 -0.72 -6.18
CA ILE A 110 -13.91 -0.76 -5.57
C ILE A 110 -14.67 0.54 -5.89
N THR A 111 -14.09 1.70 -5.65
CA THR A 111 -14.80 2.99 -5.85
C THR A 111 -15.08 3.30 -7.31
N THR A 112 -14.24 2.84 -8.25
CA THR A 112 -14.51 2.95 -9.69
C THR A 112 -15.75 2.14 -10.07
N GLY A 113 -15.99 1.01 -9.38
CA GLY A 113 -17.17 0.19 -9.55
C GLY A 113 -17.08 -0.77 -10.73
N PHE A 114 -18.22 -1.21 -11.20
CA PHE A 114 -18.38 -2.29 -12.20
C PHE A 114 -19.34 -1.92 -13.31
N ALA A 115 -19.25 -2.69 -14.39
CA ALA A 115 -20.22 -2.66 -15.50
C ALA A 115 -21.08 -3.92 -15.48
N ILE A 116 -22.37 -3.79 -15.78
CA ILE A 116 -23.30 -4.94 -15.84
C ILE A 116 -24.37 -4.73 -16.92
N VAL A 117 -24.75 -5.84 -17.57
CA VAL A 117 -25.86 -5.86 -18.53
C VAL A 117 -27.17 -6.09 -17.76
N LEU A 118 -28.13 -5.20 -17.94
CA LEU A 118 -29.47 -5.30 -17.34
C LEU A 118 -30.49 -5.95 -18.30
N SER A 119 -31.74 -6.07 -17.86
CA SER A 119 -32.80 -6.75 -18.59
C SER A 119 -33.12 -6.12 -19.96
N ASP A 120 -32.82 -4.84 -20.14
CA ASP A 120 -32.98 -4.13 -21.43
C ASP A 120 -31.86 -4.41 -22.45
N GLY A 121 -30.92 -5.30 -22.11
CA GLY A 121 -29.76 -5.68 -22.92
C GLY A 121 -28.64 -4.63 -22.97
N LYS A 122 -28.73 -3.53 -22.24
CA LYS A 122 -27.72 -2.49 -22.21
C LYS A 122 -26.75 -2.65 -21.05
N THR A 123 -25.50 -2.23 -21.28
CA THR A 123 -24.47 -2.18 -20.25
C THR A 123 -24.55 -0.87 -19.47
N TYR A 124 -24.57 -0.99 -18.16
CA TYR A 124 -24.57 0.14 -17.22
C TYR A 124 -23.36 0.08 -16.31
N ASN A 125 -22.77 1.23 -16.02
CA ASN A 125 -21.68 1.37 -15.07
C ASN A 125 -22.22 1.89 -13.75
N PHE A 126 -21.78 1.29 -12.65
CA PHE A 126 -22.15 1.68 -11.28
C PHE A 126 -20.88 1.95 -10.49
N LYS A 127 -20.67 3.21 -10.06
CA LYS A 127 -19.63 3.55 -9.07
C LYS A 127 -20.01 2.99 -7.72
N LEU A 128 -19.00 2.79 -6.90
CA LEU A 128 -19.16 2.30 -5.53
C LEU A 128 -18.38 3.21 -4.55
N THR A 129 -18.71 4.51 -4.57
CA THR A 129 -18.29 5.40 -3.49
C THR A 129 -18.87 4.89 -2.16
N THR A 130 -18.42 5.43 -1.04
CA THR A 130 -19.00 5.07 0.26
C THR A 130 -20.50 5.31 0.31
N GLU A 131 -20.94 6.43 -0.27
CA GLU A 131 -22.35 6.81 -0.37
C GLU A 131 -23.12 5.84 -1.25
N ASP A 132 -22.59 5.45 -2.42
CA ASP A 132 -23.21 4.47 -3.31
C ASP A 132 -23.38 3.11 -2.62
N GLN A 133 -22.36 2.66 -1.87
CA GLN A 133 -22.43 1.41 -1.12
C GLN A 133 -23.53 1.45 -0.04
N LEU A 134 -23.62 2.55 0.72
CA LEU A 134 -24.67 2.74 1.73
C LEU A 134 -26.07 2.78 1.09
N ASN A 135 -26.22 3.46 -0.05
CA ASN A 135 -27.47 3.52 -0.78
C ASN A 135 -27.90 2.12 -1.28
N LEU A 136 -26.96 1.34 -1.86
CA LEU A 136 -27.25 -0.03 -2.29
C LEU A 136 -27.64 -0.95 -1.12
N MET A 137 -27.00 -0.81 0.05
CA MET A 137 -27.38 -1.55 1.26
C MET A 137 -28.77 -1.16 1.76
N SER A 138 -29.12 0.13 1.70
CA SER A 138 -30.46 0.61 2.04
C SER A 138 -31.53 0.04 1.08
N ILE A 139 -31.25 0.03 -0.23
CA ILE A 139 -32.13 -0.57 -1.24
C ILE A 139 -32.27 -2.08 -1.02
N GLU A 140 -31.23 -2.79 -0.63
CA GLU A 140 -31.30 -4.20 -0.26
C GLU A 140 -32.28 -4.43 0.90
N GLY A 141 -32.27 -3.54 1.89
CA GLY A 141 -33.27 -3.57 2.99
C GLY A 141 -34.70 -3.44 2.48
N GLN A 142 -34.97 -2.52 1.53
CA GLN A 142 -36.28 -2.35 0.89
C GLN A 142 -36.69 -3.59 0.09
N LEU A 143 -35.72 -4.19 -0.62
CA LEU A 143 -35.91 -5.40 -1.42
C LEU A 143 -36.32 -6.58 -0.54
N ASN A 144 -35.66 -6.75 0.60
CA ASN A 144 -35.99 -7.79 1.61
C ASN A 144 -37.35 -7.53 2.28
N ALA A 145 -37.79 -6.28 2.35
CA ALA A 145 -39.11 -5.90 2.83
C ALA A 145 -40.22 -6.06 1.77
N GLY A 146 -39.91 -6.54 0.55
CA GLY A 146 -40.88 -6.87 -0.49
C GLY A 146 -41.16 -5.75 -1.50
N ALA A 147 -40.35 -4.69 -1.54
CA ALA A 147 -40.47 -3.68 -2.58
C ALA A 147 -40.19 -4.27 -3.97
N GLU A 148 -40.93 -3.77 -5.00
CA GLU A 148 -40.86 -4.28 -6.38
C GLU A 148 -40.19 -3.27 -7.34
N THR A 149 -40.08 -1.99 -6.96
CA THR A 149 -39.45 -0.94 -7.77
C THR A 149 -38.55 -0.07 -6.90
N PHE A 150 -37.46 0.40 -7.48
CA PHE A 150 -36.42 1.10 -6.76
C PHE A 150 -35.93 2.31 -7.58
N ILE A 151 -35.71 3.45 -6.92
CA ILE A 151 -35.11 4.62 -7.55
C ILE A 151 -33.60 4.56 -7.30
N TYR A 152 -32.84 4.52 -8.38
CA TYR A 152 -31.38 4.54 -8.34
C TYR A 152 -30.80 5.15 -9.62
N HIS A 153 -29.48 5.32 -9.70
CA HIS A 153 -28.83 5.86 -10.89
C HIS A 153 -27.58 5.05 -11.26
N ALA A 154 -27.34 4.90 -12.54
CA ALA A 154 -26.05 4.50 -13.07
C ALA A 154 -25.08 5.70 -13.10
N THR A 155 -23.80 5.44 -13.22
CA THR A 155 -22.77 6.48 -13.25
C THR A 155 -23.05 7.52 -14.34
N ASN A 156 -23.07 8.79 -13.96
CA ASN A 156 -23.34 9.93 -14.84
C ASN A 156 -24.73 9.89 -15.52
N GLN A 157 -25.69 9.17 -14.95
CA GLN A 157 -27.07 9.14 -15.44
C GLN A 157 -28.03 9.68 -14.37
N PRO A 158 -29.16 10.23 -14.77
CA PRO A 158 -30.22 10.63 -13.85
C PRO A 158 -30.79 9.40 -13.13
N CYS A 159 -31.40 9.64 -11.97
CA CYS A 159 -32.14 8.60 -11.27
C CYS A 159 -33.30 8.10 -12.16
N LYS A 160 -33.51 6.80 -12.16
CA LYS A 160 -34.61 6.12 -12.82
C LYS A 160 -35.17 4.99 -11.95
N PHE A 161 -36.34 4.48 -12.33
CA PHE A 161 -36.88 3.29 -11.73
C PHE A 161 -36.20 2.04 -12.26
N TYR A 162 -35.80 1.16 -11.36
CA TYR A 162 -35.32 -0.19 -11.64
C TYR A 162 -36.33 -1.22 -11.15
N SER A 163 -36.50 -2.30 -11.90
CA SER A 163 -37.27 -3.46 -11.48
C SER A 163 -36.52 -4.21 -10.36
N LYS A 164 -37.24 -5.04 -9.62
CA LYS A 164 -36.71 -5.95 -8.63
C LYS A 164 -35.63 -6.86 -9.22
N GLU A 165 -35.86 -7.40 -10.41
CA GLU A 165 -34.89 -8.25 -11.11
C GLU A 165 -33.57 -7.51 -11.39
N ASP A 166 -33.62 -6.32 -11.97
CA ASP A 166 -32.44 -5.53 -12.27
C ASP A 166 -31.71 -5.10 -11.00
N MET A 167 -32.46 -4.72 -9.95
CA MET A 167 -31.84 -4.32 -8.69
C MET A 167 -31.16 -5.49 -7.99
N LEU A 168 -31.73 -6.70 -8.05
CA LEU A 168 -31.08 -7.93 -7.56
C LEU A 168 -29.75 -8.18 -8.31
N LYS A 169 -29.73 -8.00 -9.64
CA LYS A 169 -28.51 -8.14 -10.45
C LYS A 169 -27.44 -7.12 -9.99
N ILE A 170 -27.83 -5.85 -9.82
CA ILE A 170 -26.93 -4.77 -9.39
C ILE A 170 -26.35 -5.06 -8.02
N ILE A 171 -27.19 -5.43 -7.03
CA ILE A 171 -26.75 -5.72 -5.65
C ILE A 171 -25.86 -6.96 -5.61
N SER A 172 -26.20 -8.00 -6.36
CA SER A 172 -25.37 -9.22 -6.45
C SER A 172 -23.99 -8.93 -7.04
N ALA A 173 -23.95 -8.11 -8.11
CA ALA A 173 -22.69 -7.69 -8.72
C ALA A 173 -21.85 -6.82 -7.76
N PHE A 174 -22.48 -5.85 -7.10
CA PHE A 174 -21.84 -5.02 -6.07
C PHE A 174 -21.17 -5.88 -4.99
N LYS A 175 -21.92 -6.80 -4.39
CA LYS A 175 -21.40 -7.68 -3.32
C LYS A 175 -20.24 -8.54 -3.81
N ARG A 176 -20.40 -9.20 -4.96
CA ARG A 176 -19.36 -10.05 -5.56
C ARG A 176 -18.10 -9.26 -5.90
N TYR A 177 -18.25 -8.09 -6.50
CA TYR A 177 -17.14 -7.22 -6.88
C TYR A 177 -16.35 -6.74 -5.66
N THR A 178 -17.04 -6.24 -4.64
CA THR A 178 -16.41 -5.77 -3.41
C THR A 178 -15.73 -6.93 -2.67
N LEU A 179 -16.41 -8.08 -2.56
CA LEU A 179 -15.87 -9.28 -1.92
C LEU A 179 -14.59 -9.75 -2.63
N TYR A 180 -14.60 -9.80 -3.96
CA TYR A 180 -13.42 -10.19 -4.74
C TYR A 180 -12.22 -9.30 -4.44
N HIS A 181 -12.36 -7.99 -4.60
CA HIS A 181 -11.24 -7.05 -4.43
C HIS A 181 -10.72 -7.02 -2.99
N THR A 182 -11.60 -7.10 -1.99
CA THR A 182 -11.22 -7.15 -0.58
C THR A 182 -10.49 -8.45 -0.26
N THR A 183 -11.00 -9.59 -0.74
CA THR A 183 -10.38 -10.91 -0.55
C THR A 183 -9.03 -10.96 -1.24
N TYR A 184 -8.96 -10.48 -2.50
CA TYR A 184 -7.71 -10.41 -3.25
C TYR A 184 -6.64 -9.60 -2.48
N PHE A 185 -6.99 -8.40 -2.02
CA PHE A 185 -6.04 -7.57 -1.26
C PHE A 185 -5.55 -8.27 0.01
N ASN A 186 -6.42 -8.92 0.76
CA ASN A 186 -6.03 -9.61 1.99
C ASN A 186 -5.08 -10.78 1.71
N VAL A 187 -5.34 -11.58 0.68
CA VAL A 187 -4.46 -12.68 0.27
C VAL A 187 -3.13 -12.15 -0.28
N ALA A 188 -3.17 -11.16 -1.17
CA ALA A 188 -1.96 -10.54 -1.70
C ALA A 188 -1.08 -9.94 -0.59
N LYS A 189 -1.68 -9.31 0.43
CA LYS A 189 -0.97 -8.81 1.61
C LYS A 189 -0.27 -9.95 2.37
N GLN A 190 -0.95 -11.08 2.59
CA GLN A 190 -0.35 -12.25 3.25
C GLN A 190 0.81 -12.81 2.41
N TYR A 191 0.62 -12.94 1.10
CA TYR A 191 1.66 -13.39 0.18
C TYR A 191 2.88 -12.47 0.20
N ILE A 192 2.72 -11.15 0.09
CA ILE A 192 3.83 -10.18 0.18
C ILE A 192 4.57 -10.32 1.52
N ASN A 193 3.85 -10.50 2.63
CA ASN A 193 4.48 -10.69 3.93
C ASN A 193 5.31 -11.97 4.03
N SER A 194 4.94 -13.04 3.32
CA SER A 194 5.68 -14.31 3.29
C SER A 194 6.95 -14.27 2.43
N LEU A 195 7.08 -13.31 1.51
CA LEU A 195 8.25 -13.20 0.64
C LEU A 195 9.51 -12.85 1.44
N THR A 196 10.62 -13.52 1.12
CA THR A 196 11.96 -13.27 1.71
C THR A 196 12.92 -12.57 0.75
N ASN A 197 12.48 -12.31 -0.49
CA ASN A 197 13.30 -11.70 -1.53
C ASN A 197 12.69 -10.36 -1.98
N ILE A 198 13.48 -9.28 -1.89
CA ILE A 198 13.04 -7.92 -2.21
C ILE A 198 12.66 -7.75 -3.69
N GLU A 199 13.32 -8.45 -4.62
CA GLU A 199 13.00 -8.38 -6.04
C GLU A 199 11.61 -8.96 -6.33
N LYS A 200 11.23 -10.05 -5.66
CA LYS A 200 9.89 -10.64 -5.77
C LYS A 200 8.83 -9.68 -5.25
N VAL A 201 9.11 -8.96 -4.15
CA VAL A 201 8.22 -7.91 -3.63
C VAL A 201 8.06 -6.79 -4.67
N ASN A 202 9.16 -6.28 -5.22
CA ASN A 202 9.14 -5.14 -6.15
C ASN A 202 8.48 -5.46 -7.49
N ARG A 203 8.54 -6.72 -7.94
CA ARG A 203 7.90 -7.19 -9.19
C ARG A 203 6.41 -7.51 -9.03
N PHE A 204 5.90 -7.55 -7.81
CA PHE A 204 4.49 -7.88 -7.60
C PHE A 204 3.57 -6.78 -8.13
N THR A 205 2.50 -7.18 -8.83
CA THR A 205 1.50 -6.28 -9.39
C THR A 205 0.10 -6.70 -8.96
N TYR A 206 -0.82 -5.73 -8.87
CA TYR A 206 -2.22 -6.02 -8.60
C TYR A 206 -2.81 -6.82 -9.76
N GLY A 207 -3.47 -7.94 -9.45
CA GLY A 207 -3.98 -8.89 -10.43
C GLY A 207 -3.09 -10.12 -10.64
N THR A 208 -1.88 -10.17 -10.04
CA THR A 208 -1.09 -11.42 -9.99
C THR A 208 -1.93 -12.52 -9.35
N ASP A 209 -1.98 -13.69 -9.97
CA ASP A 209 -2.70 -14.83 -9.40
C ASP A 209 -2.02 -15.30 -8.10
N VAL A 210 -2.74 -15.18 -7.01
CA VAL A 210 -2.33 -15.62 -5.66
C VAL A 210 -3.21 -16.76 -5.14
N SER A 211 -4.10 -17.30 -5.98
CA SER A 211 -5.07 -18.32 -5.57
C SER A 211 -4.41 -19.60 -5.06
N ASP A 212 -3.25 -19.96 -5.62
CA ASP A 212 -2.52 -21.16 -5.19
C ASP A 212 -1.78 -21.02 -3.87
N THR A 213 -1.69 -19.79 -3.34
CA THR A 213 -1.12 -19.53 -2.01
C THR A 213 -2.12 -19.73 -0.86
N VAL A 214 -3.39 -19.99 -1.20
CA VAL A 214 -4.51 -20.09 -0.25
C VAL A 214 -4.90 -21.55 -0.06
N GLY A 215 -4.90 -22.01 1.21
CA GLY A 215 -5.39 -23.34 1.56
C GLY A 215 -6.93 -23.43 1.62
N ASP A 216 -7.63 -22.31 1.84
CA ASP A 216 -9.09 -22.27 1.96
C ASP A 216 -9.75 -22.35 0.57
N ILE A 217 -10.61 -23.36 0.38
CA ILE A 217 -11.28 -23.65 -0.90
C ILE A 217 -12.24 -22.53 -1.29
N VAL A 218 -12.96 -21.95 -0.34
CA VAL A 218 -13.93 -20.89 -0.61
C VAL A 218 -13.23 -19.61 -1.06
N ILE A 219 -12.15 -19.21 -0.36
CA ILE A 219 -11.33 -18.08 -0.74
C ILE A 219 -10.72 -18.28 -2.14
N LYS A 220 -10.20 -19.48 -2.39
CA LYS A 220 -9.64 -19.84 -3.71
C LYS A 220 -10.69 -19.72 -4.83
N GLN A 221 -11.93 -20.15 -4.58
CA GLN A 221 -13.03 -19.99 -5.53
C GLN A 221 -13.39 -18.52 -5.77
N ILE A 222 -13.44 -17.70 -4.72
CA ILE A 222 -13.68 -16.25 -4.86
C ILE A 222 -12.62 -15.62 -5.77
N LEU A 223 -11.35 -15.95 -5.57
CA LEU A 223 -10.25 -15.41 -6.37
C LEU A 223 -10.30 -15.86 -7.83
N LYS A 224 -10.67 -17.12 -8.10
CA LYS A 224 -10.77 -17.65 -9.47
C LYS A 224 -12.00 -17.14 -10.21
N ASN A 225 -13.12 -16.98 -9.54
CA ASN A 225 -14.40 -16.62 -10.17
C ASN A 225 -14.63 -15.09 -10.22
N GLY A 226 -13.94 -14.32 -9.42
CA GLY A 226 -14.17 -12.88 -9.31
C GLY A 226 -13.57 -12.04 -10.45
N GLY A 227 -12.67 -12.61 -11.25
CA GLY A 227 -12.07 -11.92 -12.40
C GLY A 227 -12.99 -11.76 -13.62
N ASN A 228 -14.16 -12.41 -13.62
CA ASN A 228 -15.14 -12.42 -14.71
C ASN A 228 -16.37 -11.55 -14.38
N LEU A 229 -16.16 -10.33 -13.88
CA LEU A 229 -17.17 -9.29 -13.70
C LEU A 229 -17.08 -8.27 -14.81
#